data_cf3e57d076903ad62e68b84ab2464a26
#
_entry.id   cf3e57d076903ad62e68b84ab2464a26
#
_cell.length_a   1.000
_cell.length_b   1.000
_cell.length_c   1.000
_cell.angle_alpha   90.00
_cell.angle_beta   90.00
_cell.angle_gamma   90.00
#
_symmetry.space_group_name_H-M   'P 1'
#
loop_
_entity.id
_entity.type
_entity.pdbx_description
1 polymer ?
#
loop_
_entity_poly.entity_id
_entity_poly.type
_entity_poly.pdbx_seq_one_letter_code
_entity_poly.pdbx_strand_id
1 'polypeptide(L)'
;MTAFALLSCESTKKESSAAVQADTEEDLEYQRSINKIEGAAVSKETFNADKAAILQKIAELNVIMGKKDYNSWLKYISKDSKTYWSDTYTLSKAAEKLPKEKKGVKLKNLNDYFIHVFIPSRAGRQIDEIRYNSAESVKAVQVTKSEEDGKTKITVYYNFVKEGGDWKVELPQM
;
A
#
# COMPACT_ATOMS: atom_id res chain seq x y z
N MET A 1 -22.53 -44.18 69.16
CA MET A 1 -22.35 -42.71 69.07
C MET A 1 -21.89 -42.42 67.64
N THR A 2 -22.84 -41.98 66.82
CA THR A 2 -22.70 -41.77 65.40
C THR A 2 -22.46 -40.30 65.13
N ALA A 3 -21.31 -39.94 64.54
CA ALA A 3 -20.99 -38.59 64.14
C ALA A 3 -21.29 -38.44 62.65
N PHE A 4 -22.21 -37.57 62.29
CA PHE A 4 -22.55 -37.16 60.94
C PHE A 4 -21.57 -36.04 60.52
N ALA A 5 -20.87 -36.28 59.41
CA ALA A 5 -20.07 -35.24 58.73
C ALA A 5 -20.87 -34.68 57.53
N LEU A 6 -21.19 -33.40 57.60
CA LEU A 6 -21.81 -32.66 56.51
C LEU A 6 -20.72 -32.25 55.50
N LEU A 7 -20.81 -32.76 54.26
CA LEU A 7 -20.01 -32.25 53.12
C LEU A 7 -20.74 -30.99 52.60
N SER A 8 -20.03 -29.85 52.74
CA SER A 8 -20.42 -28.61 52.07
C SER A 8 -19.79 -28.63 50.67
N CYS A 9 -20.64 -28.63 49.63
CA CYS A 9 -20.22 -28.39 48.23
C CYS A 9 -20.08 -26.90 48.01
N GLU A 10 -18.89 -26.42 47.93
CA GLU A 10 -18.58 -25.08 47.43
C GLU A 10 -18.43 -25.12 45.90
N SER A 11 -19.45 -24.54 45.25
CA SER A 11 -19.50 -24.37 43.81
C SER A 11 -18.64 -23.16 43.44
N THR A 12 -17.39 -23.40 43.07
CA THR A 12 -16.47 -22.34 42.54
C THR A 12 -16.91 -21.96 41.14
N LYS A 13 -17.62 -20.86 41.03
CA LYS A 13 -17.96 -20.17 39.79
C LYS A 13 -16.67 -19.63 39.18
N LYS A 14 -16.17 -20.30 38.16
CA LYS A 14 -15.01 -19.89 37.39
C LYS A 14 -15.44 -18.73 36.50
N GLU A 15 -15.23 -17.50 36.94
CA GLU A 15 -15.34 -16.32 36.10
C GLU A 15 -14.23 -16.40 35.03
N SER A 16 -14.67 -16.68 33.80
CA SER A 16 -13.83 -16.53 32.61
C SER A 16 -13.63 -15.03 32.36
N SER A 17 -12.59 -14.47 32.93
CA SER A 17 -12.08 -13.16 32.53
C SER A 17 -11.54 -13.30 31.12
N ALA A 18 -12.36 -12.95 30.11
CA ALA A 18 -11.86 -12.70 28.76
C ALA A 18 -10.97 -11.47 28.84
N ALA A 19 -9.67 -11.68 28.88
CA ALA A 19 -8.68 -10.62 28.71
C ALA A 19 -8.95 -10.00 27.34
N VAL A 20 -9.40 -8.76 27.32
CA VAL A 20 -9.43 -7.91 26.12
C VAL A 20 -7.98 -7.74 25.72
N GLN A 21 -7.50 -8.55 24.76
CA GLN A 21 -6.22 -8.33 24.13
C GLN A 21 -6.31 -6.99 23.40
N ALA A 22 -5.47 -6.04 23.80
CA ALA A 22 -5.32 -4.80 23.07
C ALA A 22 -4.84 -5.12 21.66
N ASP A 23 -5.49 -4.55 20.64
CA ASP A 23 -5.09 -4.70 19.25
C ASP A 23 -3.62 -4.32 19.07
N THR A 24 -2.86 -5.14 18.40
CA THR A 24 -1.48 -4.83 18.03
C THR A 24 -1.46 -3.74 16.96
N GLU A 25 -0.32 -3.04 16.78
CA GLU A 25 -0.21 -2.05 15.69
C GLU A 25 -0.46 -2.69 14.31
N GLU A 26 -0.10 -3.95 14.15
CA GLU A 26 -0.40 -4.73 12.94
C GLU A 26 -1.91 -4.95 12.75
N ASP A 27 -2.66 -5.22 13.83
CA ASP A 27 -4.12 -5.34 13.76
C ASP A 27 -4.77 -4.01 13.40
N LEU A 28 -4.30 -2.93 13.98
CA LEU A 28 -4.77 -1.58 13.66
C LEU A 28 -4.46 -1.18 12.22
N GLU A 29 -3.27 -1.51 11.71
CA GLU A 29 -2.94 -1.28 10.30
C GLU A 29 -3.83 -2.10 9.37
N TYR A 30 -4.05 -3.38 9.66
CA TYR A 30 -4.96 -4.23 8.91
C TYR A 30 -6.36 -3.62 8.85
N GLN A 31 -6.93 -3.21 9.98
CA GLN A 31 -8.24 -2.56 10.04
C GLN A 31 -8.28 -1.27 9.21
N ARG A 32 -7.25 -0.43 9.33
CA ARG A 32 -7.14 0.79 8.52
C ARG A 32 -7.01 0.48 7.02
N SER A 33 -6.37 -0.62 6.67
CA SER A 33 -6.12 -1.04 5.29
C SER A 33 -7.39 -1.45 4.57
N ILE A 34 -8.29 -2.16 5.26
CA ILE A 34 -9.50 -2.74 4.67
C ILE A 34 -10.77 -1.88 4.87
N ASN A 35 -10.69 -0.77 5.59
CA ASN A 35 -11.87 -0.01 6.03
C ASN A 35 -12.74 0.57 4.89
N LYS A 36 -12.23 0.57 3.65
CA LYS A 36 -12.93 1.08 2.46
C LYS A 36 -13.39 -0.01 1.49
N ILE A 37 -13.15 -1.27 1.82
CA ILE A 37 -13.58 -2.37 0.95
C ILE A 37 -15.00 -2.75 1.32
N GLU A 38 -15.94 -2.54 0.39
CA GLU A 38 -17.28 -3.08 0.51
C GLU A 38 -17.31 -4.51 -0.07
N GLY A 39 -17.79 -5.46 0.71
CA GLY A 39 -18.26 -6.78 0.26
C GLY A 39 -17.28 -7.94 0.16
N ALA A 40 -16.00 -7.77 0.01
CA ALA A 40 -15.03 -8.87 -0.01
C ALA A 40 -14.02 -8.72 1.13
N ALA A 41 -14.16 -9.49 2.19
CA ALA A 41 -13.21 -9.50 3.28
C ALA A 41 -11.85 -10.03 2.80
N VAL A 42 -10.85 -9.18 2.72
CA VAL A 42 -9.45 -9.59 2.63
C VAL A 42 -9.07 -10.15 3.99
N SER A 43 -8.64 -11.41 4.06
CA SER A 43 -8.20 -12.00 5.32
C SER A 43 -6.89 -11.34 5.80
N LYS A 44 -6.60 -11.45 7.10
CA LYS A 44 -5.34 -10.93 7.66
C LYS A 44 -4.12 -11.62 7.04
N GLU A 45 -4.22 -12.95 6.74
CA GLU A 45 -3.16 -13.68 6.05
C GLU A 45 -2.93 -13.12 4.64
N THR A 46 -4.01 -12.86 3.89
CA THR A 46 -3.91 -12.26 2.55
C THR A 46 -3.30 -10.86 2.63
N PHE A 47 -3.74 -10.04 3.60
CA PHE A 47 -3.15 -8.72 3.83
C PHE A 47 -1.64 -8.81 4.09
N ASN A 48 -1.20 -9.70 4.95
CA ASN A 48 0.22 -9.84 5.29
C ASN A 48 1.04 -10.31 4.08
N ALA A 49 0.51 -11.27 3.31
CA ALA A 49 1.16 -11.74 2.08
C ALA A 49 1.26 -10.64 1.02
N ASP A 50 0.19 -9.92 0.77
CA ASP A 50 0.14 -8.82 -0.21
C ASP A 50 1.04 -7.66 0.22
N LYS A 51 1.05 -7.30 1.51
CA LYS A 51 1.94 -6.27 2.06
C LYS A 51 3.40 -6.64 1.84
N ALA A 52 3.80 -7.87 2.19
CA ALA A 52 5.16 -8.34 1.98
C ALA A 52 5.56 -8.30 0.50
N ALA A 53 4.70 -8.79 -0.40
CA ALA A 53 4.94 -8.79 -1.84
C ALA A 53 5.08 -7.36 -2.40
N ILE A 54 4.21 -6.44 -1.98
CA ILE A 54 4.23 -5.03 -2.43
C ILE A 54 5.49 -4.32 -1.93
N LEU A 55 5.85 -4.49 -0.66
CA LEU A 55 7.08 -3.88 -0.10
C LEU A 55 8.34 -4.40 -0.77
N GLN A 56 8.39 -5.70 -1.08
CA GLN A 56 9.48 -6.29 -1.86
C GLN A 56 9.57 -5.64 -3.25
N LYS A 57 8.46 -5.51 -3.98
CA LYS A 57 8.44 -4.85 -5.29
C LYS A 57 8.88 -3.39 -5.22
N ILE A 58 8.52 -2.67 -4.18
CA ILE A 58 8.97 -1.29 -3.97
C ILE A 58 10.49 -1.24 -3.74
N ALA A 59 11.05 -2.17 -2.97
CA ALA A 59 12.50 -2.28 -2.76
C ALA A 59 13.23 -2.55 -4.09
N GLU A 60 12.73 -3.47 -4.90
CA GLU A 60 13.26 -3.77 -6.24
C GLU A 60 13.16 -2.54 -7.18
N LEU A 61 12.02 -1.85 -7.16
CA LEU A 61 11.83 -0.61 -7.93
C LEU A 61 12.80 0.49 -7.51
N ASN A 62 13.15 0.61 -6.22
CA ASN A 62 14.15 1.57 -5.76
C ASN A 62 15.54 1.28 -6.37
N VAL A 63 15.94 0.01 -6.46
CA VAL A 63 17.18 -0.39 -7.14
C VAL A 63 17.13 -0.05 -8.63
N ILE A 64 16.02 -0.37 -9.30
CA ILE A 64 15.77 -0.11 -10.73
C ILE A 64 15.82 1.40 -11.02
N MET A 65 15.18 2.22 -10.17
CA MET A 65 15.20 3.68 -10.28
C MET A 65 16.61 4.26 -10.09
N GLY A 66 17.37 3.75 -9.12
CA GLY A 66 18.76 4.15 -8.89
C GLY A 66 19.66 3.89 -10.10
N LYS A 67 19.43 2.79 -10.80
CA LYS A 67 20.16 2.41 -12.04
C LYS A 67 19.56 3.03 -13.30
N LYS A 68 18.40 3.67 -13.22
CA LYS A 68 17.60 4.14 -14.37
C LYS A 68 17.32 3.03 -15.39
N ASP A 69 17.12 1.80 -14.91
CA ASP A 69 16.89 0.62 -15.76
C ASP A 69 15.43 0.58 -16.24
N TYR A 70 15.19 1.22 -17.37
CA TYR A 70 13.88 1.30 -17.99
C TYR A 70 13.30 -0.07 -18.36
N ASN A 71 14.13 -0.99 -18.89
CA ASN A 71 13.65 -2.30 -19.33
C ASN A 71 13.18 -3.17 -18.16
N SER A 72 13.88 -3.13 -17.04
CA SER A 72 13.43 -3.79 -15.82
C SER A 72 12.20 -3.11 -15.23
N TRP A 73 12.12 -1.77 -15.22
CA TRP A 73 10.96 -1.04 -14.75
C TRP A 73 9.67 -1.41 -15.50
N LEU A 74 9.71 -1.59 -16.83
CA LEU A 74 8.55 -1.98 -17.63
C LEU A 74 7.90 -3.29 -17.17
N LYS A 75 8.65 -4.20 -16.55
CA LYS A 75 8.11 -5.47 -16.04
C LYS A 75 7.18 -5.29 -14.84
N TYR A 76 7.34 -4.17 -14.12
CA TYR A 76 6.55 -3.83 -12.93
C TYR A 76 5.30 -3.00 -13.26
N ILE A 77 5.20 -2.43 -14.45
CA ILE A 77 4.11 -1.54 -14.85
C ILE A 77 2.95 -2.34 -15.46
N SER A 78 1.73 -1.98 -15.08
CA SER A 78 0.51 -2.59 -15.61
C SER A 78 0.39 -2.39 -17.13
N LYS A 79 -0.31 -3.32 -17.79
CA LYS A 79 -0.54 -3.26 -19.25
C LYS A 79 -1.28 -1.99 -19.64
N ASP A 80 -2.31 -1.63 -18.88
CA ASP A 80 -3.14 -0.46 -19.15
C ASP A 80 -2.34 0.83 -18.99
N SER A 81 -1.49 0.92 -17.97
CA SER A 81 -0.58 2.05 -17.80
C SER A 81 0.42 2.19 -18.94
N LYS A 82 0.99 1.08 -19.41
CA LYS A 82 1.88 1.10 -20.58
C LYS A 82 1.16 1.61 -21.83
N THR A 83 -0.04 1.13 -22.07
CA THR A 83 -0.87 1.56 -23.21
C THR A 83 -1.19 3.05 -23.11
N TYR A 84 -1.73 3.50 -21.97
CA TYR A 84 -2.10 4.90 -21.75
C TYR A 84 -0.91 5.85 -21.93
N TRP A 85 0.24 5.54 -21.31
CA TRP A 85 1.43 6.39 -21.32
C TRP A 85 2.33 6.20 -22.55
N SER A 86 1.94 5.34 -23.51
CA SER A 86 2.57 5.26 -24.83
C SER A 86 2.00 6.28 -25.82
N ASP A 87 0.87 6.90 -25.47
CA ASP A 87 0.25 7.93 -26.32
C ASP A 87 1.02 9.26 -26.25
N THR A 88 1.41 9.79 -27.40
CA THR A 88 2.23 11.01 -27.51
C THR A 88 1.49 12.28 -27.06
N TYR A 89 0.17 12.34 -27.25
CA TYR A 89 -0.65 13.46 -26.78
C TYR A 89 -0.68 13.47 -25.24
N THR A 90 -0.92 12.32 -24.63
CA THR A 90 -0.89 12.16 -23.17
C THR A 90 0.45 12.58 -22.58
N LEU A 91 1.55 12.14 -23.17
CA LEU A 91 2.90 12.51 -22.76
C LEU A 91 3.16 14.02 -22.89
N SER A 92 2.70 14.63 -23.99
CA SER A 92 2.81 16.08 -24.19
C SER A 92 2.06 16.85 -23.11
N LYS A 93 0.84 16.45 -22.77
CA LYS A 93 0.06 17.05 -21.69
C LYS A 93 0.69 16.88 -20.30
N ALA A 94 1.33 15.74 -20.05
CA ALA A 94 2.09 15.54 -18.80
C ALA A 94 3.32 16.46 -18.73
N ALA A 95 4.00 16.69 -19.86
CA ALA A 95 5.14 17.58 -19.92
C ALA A 95 4.77 19.02 -19.54
N GLU A 96 3.56 19.49 -19.91
CA GLU A 96 3.04 20.82 -19.53
C GLU A 96 2.87 20.98 -18.00
N LYS A 97 2.62 19.87 -17.29
CA LYS A 97 2.38 19.84 -15.83
C LYS A 97 3.67 19.63 -15.02
N LEU A 98 4.82 19.51 -15.67
CA LEU A 98 6.09 19.36 -14.95
C LEU A 98 6.40 20.60 -14.09
N PRO A 99 7.09 20.43 -12.95
CA PRO A 99 7.53 21.54 -12.12
C PRO A 99 8.37 22.56 -12.89
N LYS A 100 8.40 23.80 -12.39
CA LYS A 100 9.08 24.94 -13.07
C LYS A 100 10.56 24.63 -13.39
N GLU A 101 11.22 23.87 -12.51
CA GLU A 101 12.64 23.47 -12.67
C GLU A 101 12.85 22.53 -13.87
N LYS A 102 11.79 21.92 -14.37
CA LYS A 102 11.76 21.03 -15.54
C LYS A 102 11.04 21.62 -16.74
N LYS A 103 10.81 22.95 -16.72
CA LYS A 103 10.17 23.63 -17.84
C LYS A 103 10.99 23.45 -19.12
N GLY A 104 10.32 22.99 -20.19
CA GLY A 104 10.97 22.72 -21.47
C GLY A 104 11.41 21.26 -21.69
N VAL A 105 11.33 20.40 -20.66
CA VAL A 105 11.50 18.95 -20.85
C VAL A 105 10.34 18.42 -21.68
N LYS A 106 10.67 17.70 -22.75
CA LYS A 106 9.69 17.01 -23.61
C LYS A 106 9.62 15.55 -23.24
N LEU A 107 8.42 15.04 -23.01
CA LEU A 107 8.19 13.61 -22.84
C LEU A 107 7.78 13.04 -24.20
N LYS A 108 8.68 12.34 -24.86
CA LYS A 108 8.47 11.78 -26.20
C LYS A 108 8.02 10.31 -26.18
N ASN A 109 8.32 9.62 -25.11
CA ASN A 109 8.06 8.20 -24.93
C ASN A 109 7.97 7.85 -23.43
N LEU A 110 7.61 6.61 -23.13
CA LEU A 110 7.44 6.13 -21.77
C LEU A 110 8.77 6.10 -20.98
N ASN A 111 9.92 6.02 -21.65
CA ASN A 111 11.22 6.14 -20.98
C ASN A 111 11.45 7.56 -20.44
N ASP A 112 11.07 8.59 -21.21
CA ASP A 112 11.15 9.98 -20.72
C ASP A 112 10.23 10.18 -19.52
N TYR A 113 9.03 9.58 -19.52
CA TYR A 113 8.14 9.58 -18.35
C TYR A 113 8.82 8.90 -17.14
N PHE A 114 9.43 7.74 -17.33
CA PHE A 114 10.16 7.06 -16.27
C PHE A 114 11.24 7.95 -15.65
N ILE A 115 12.09 8.57 -16.47
CA ILE A 115 13.22 9.39 -16.01
C ILE A 115 12.76 10.72 -15.38
N HIS A 116 11.80 11.41 -16.01
CA HIS A 116 11.48 12.78 -15.65
C HIS A 116 10.27 12.92 -14.71
N VAL A 117 9.41 11.90 -14.63
CA VAL A 117 8.18 11.90 -13.81
C VAL A 117 8.25 10.83 -12.73
N PHE A 118 8.41 9.56 -13.11
CA PHE A 118 8.30 8.44 -12.17
C PHE A 118 9.40 8.47 -11.11
N ILE A 119 10.66 8.49 -11.53
CA ILE A 119 11.80 8.50 -10.60
C ILE A 119 11.73 9.67 -9.60
N PRO A 120 11.61 10.94 -10.04
CA PRO A 120 11.63 12.06 -9.09
C PRO A 120 10.48 12.08 -8.10
N SER A 121 9.35 11.47 -8.44
CA SER A 121 8.18 11.42 -7.56
C SER A 121 8.21 10.30 -6.53
N ARG A 122 9.09 9.29 -6.71
CA ARG A 122 9.08 8.05 -5.91
C ARG A 122 10.41 7.65 -5.31
N ALA A 123 11.54 8.04 -5.92
CA ALA A 123 12.85 7.65 -5.42
C ALA A 123 13.06 8.16 -3.98
N GLY A 124 13.50 7.25 -3.10
CA GLY A 124 13.79 7.56 -1.70
C GLY A 124 12.54 7.84 -0.83
N ARG A 125 11.33 7.53 -1.31
CA ARG A 125 10.12 7.70 -0.52
C ARG A 125 9.90 6.51 0.40
N GLN A 126 9.58 6.80 1.65
CA GLN A 126 9.21 5.80 2.64
C GLN A 126 7.74 5.42 2.44
N ILE A 127 7.46 4.14 2.56
CA ILE A 127 6.11 3.59 2.58
C ILE A 127 5.88 3.00 3.97
N ASP A 128 4.81 3.45 4.60
CA ASP A 128 4.48 3.04 5.97
C ASP A 128 3.38 1.97 5.97
N GLU A 129 2.38 2.12 5.11
CA GLU A 129 1.19 1.26 5.08
C GLU A 129 0.75 0.95 3.65
N ILE A 130 -0.04 -0.13 3.53
CA ILE A 130 -0.85 -0.38 2.33
C ILE A 130 -2.34 -0.16 2.64
N ARG A 131 -3.11 0.28 1.65
CA ARG A 131 -4.54 0.55 1.74
C ARG A 131 -5.25 -0.04 0.54
N TYR A 132 -6.21 -0.92 0.78
CA TYR A 132 -6.98 -1.51 -0.32
C TYR A 132 -8.02 -0.52 -0.88
N ASN A 133 -8.17 -0.51 -2.20
CA ASN A 133 -9.36 0.03 -2.88
C ASN A 133 -10.32 -1.10 -3.22
N SER A 134 -9.80 -2.30 -3.52
CA SER A 134 -10.50 -3.56 -3.75
C SER A 134 -9.54 -4.73 -3.48
N ALA A 135 -10.01 -5.97 -3.51
CA ALA A 135 -9.15 -7.15 -3.35
C ALA A 135 -8.00 -7.23 -4.40
N GLU A 136 -8.15 -6.53 -5.52
CA GLU A 136 -7.19 -6.50 -6.63
C GLU A 136 -6.53 -5.13 -6.85
N SER A 137 -6.79 -4.16 -5.97
CA SER A 137 -6.23 -2.80 -6.08
C SER A 137 -5.81 -2.27 -4.72
N VAL A 138 -4.55 -1.85 -4.60
CA VAL A 138 -3.92 -1.41 -3.36
C VAL A 138 -3.14 -0.12 -3.58
N LYS A 139 -3.21 0.78 -2.62
CA LYS A 139 -2.33 1.97 -2.50
C LYS A 139 -1.23 1.71 -1.50
N ALA A 140 0.01 2.02 -1.88
CA ALA A 140 1.13 2.11 -0.96
C ALA A 140 1.33 3.57 -0.56
N VAL A 141 1.26 3.85 0.75
CA VAL A 141 1.14 5.21 1.28
C VAL A 141 2.20 5.51 2.34
N GLN A 142 2.55 6.79 2.42
CA GLN A 142 3.24 7.36 3.56
C GLN A 142 2.23 8.06 4.46
N VAL A 143 2.38 7.85 5.78
CA VAL A 143 1.54 8.44 6.81
C VAL A 143 2.38 9.40 7.64
N THR A 144 2.08 10.69 7.59
CA THR A 144 2.76 11.71 8.38
C THR A 144 1.77 12.38 9.32
N LYS A 145 2.19 12.62 10.57
CA LYS A 145 1.42 13.43 11.51
C LYS A 145 2.00 14.83 11.53
N SER A 146 1.12 15.83 11.40
CA SER A 146 1.50 17.23 11.59
C SER A 146 1.76 17.48 13.07
N GLU A 147 2.89 18.10 13.39
CA GLU A 147 3.23 18.49 14.78
C GLU A 147 2.38 19.69 15.25
N GLU A 148 1.91 20.53 14.31
CA GLU A 148 1.17 21.76 14.63
C GLU A 148 -0.30 21.52 15.01
N ASP A 149 -0.98 20.61 14.32
CA ASP A 149 -2.43 20.40 14.50
C ASP A 149 -2.82 18.94 14.75
N GLY A 150 -1.83 18.04 14.87
CA GLY A 150 -2.03 16.62 15.10
C GLY A 150 -2.71 15.86 13.96
N LYS A 151 -3.00 16.53 12.83
CA LYS A 151 -3.68 15.91 11.69
C LYS A 151 -2.80 14.92 10.97
N THR A 152 -3.38 13.80 10.60
CA THR A 152 -2.73 12.78 9.80
C THR A 152 -2.86 13.12 8.32
N LYS A 153 -1.72 13.23 7.62
CA LYS A 153 -1.64 13.36 6.18
C LYS A 153 -1.24 12.01 5.57
N ILE A 154 -2.02 11.55 4.60
CA ILE A 154 -1.74 10.34 3.84
C ILE A 154 -1.30 10.74 2.44
N THR A 155 -0.10 10.34 2.05
CA THR A 155 0.45 10.57 0.71
C THR A 155 0.56 9.25 -0.04
N VAL A 156 -0.13 9.13 -1.18
CA VAL A 156 -0.08 7.94 -2.04
C VAL A 156 1.13 8.05 -2.96
N TYR A 157 2.03 7.08 -2.91
CA TYR A 157 3.18 7.01 -3.81
C TYR A 157 3.01 5.97 -4.91
N TYR A 158 2.34 4.85 -4.61
CA TYR A 158 2.09 3.81 -5.61
C TYR A 158 0.63 3.37 -5.55
N ASN A 159 0.06 3.14 -6.73
CA ASN A 159 -1.12 2.30 -6.87
C ASN A 159 -0.66 0.97 -7.47
N PHE A 160 -1.14 -0.13 -6.93
CA PHE A 160 -0.90 -1.47 -7.45
C PHE A 160 -2.22 -2.10 -7.87
N VAL A 161 -2.18 -2.84 -8.96
CA VAL A 161 -3.29 -3.66 -9.45
C VAL A 161 -2.80 -5.09 -9.66
N LYS A 162 -3.66 -6.07 -9.48
CA LYS A 162 -3.35 -7.48 -9.66
C LYS A 162 -3.57 -7.88 -11.12
N GLU A 163 -2.53 -8.29 -11.82
CA GLU A 163 -2.59 -8.79 -13.20
C GLU A 163 -2.01 -10.21 -13.25
N GLY A 164 -2.83 -11.20 -13.63
CA GLY A 164 -2.39 -12.59 -13.68
C GLY A 164 -1.87 -13.15 -12.35
N GLY A 165 -2.41 -12.67 -11.23
CA GLY A 165 -1.98 -13.06 -9.89
C GLY A 165 -0.76 -12.31 -9.35
N ASP A 166 -0.14 -11.41 -10.14
CA ASP A 166 1.02 -10.60 -9.71
C ASP A 166 0.65 -9.11 -9.55
N TRP A 167 1.24 -8.44 -8.57
CA TRP A 167 1.05 -7.01 -8.33
C TRP A 167 1.85 -6.19 -9.35
N LYS A 168 1.17 -5.30 -10.07
CA LYS A 168 1.75 -4.34 -11.02
C LYS A 168 1.47 -2.92 -10.59
N VAL A 169 2.41 -2.02 -10.85
CA VAL A 169 2.22 -0.58 -10.62
C VAL A 169 1.26 -0.03 -11.66
N GLU A 170 0.19 0.58 -11.18
CA GLU A 170 -0.70 1.39 -11.99
C GLU A 170 -0.24 2.85 -11.93
N LEU A 171 0.06 3.42 -13.09
CA LEU A 171 0.45 4.82 -13.19
C LEU A 171 -0.80 5.70 -13.19
N PRO A 172 -0.79 6.85 -12.47
CA PRO A 172 -1.94 7.74 -12.44
C PRO A 172 -2.26 8.25 -13.84
N GLN A 173 -3.52 8.22 -14.22
CA GLN A 173 -4.03 8.86 -15.44
C GLN A 173 -4.39 10.32 -15.16
N MET A 174 -4.34 11.14 -16.22
CA MET A 174 -4.68 12.59 -16.14
C MET A 174 -6.16 12.84 -16.42
#